data_f7b39d64693332e38d9726403bfc1fef
#
_entry.id   f7b39d64693332e38d9726403bfc1fef
#
_cell.length_a   1.000
_cell.length_b   1.000
_cell.length_c   1.000
_cell.angle_alpha   90.00
_cell.angle_beta   90.00
_cell.angle_gamma   90.00
#
_symmetry.space_group_name_H-M   'P 1'
#
loop_
_entity.id
_entity.type
_entity.pdbx_description
1 polymer ?
#
loop_
_entity_poly.entity_id
_entity_poly.type
_entity_poly.pdbx_seq_one_letter_code
_entity_poly.pdbx_strand_id
1 'polypeptide(L)'
;MSITTAYISHGGGPLPLLERVTDEDGKGGANHKEMIEVLKTLSRDMRRPDVIVVVSAHWEENNTQVTASNQPSLIYDYYGFPERAYTLQYPALGISDLSASIVAGLQLSLIHI
;
A
#
# COMPACT_ATOMS: atom_id res chain seq x y z
N MET A 1 5.48 -15.63 16.90
CA MET A 1 5.32 -14.64 15.81
C MET A 1 4.49 -15.27 14.71
N SER A 2 3.45 -14.63 14.25
CA SER A 2 2.67 -15.09 13.10
C SER A 2 2.91 -14.13 11.93
N ILE A 3 3.11 -14.68 10.74
CA ILE A 3 3.25 -13.92 9.51
C ILE A 3 2.02 -14.23 8.65
N THR A 4 1.37 -13.19 8.18
CA THR A 4 0.30 -13.30 7.19
C THR A 4 0.78 -12.65 5.90
N THR A 5 0.61 -13.36 4.79
CA THR A 5 0.93 -12.83 3.47
C THR A 5 -0.36 -12.64 2.70
N ALA A 6 -0.51 -11.49 2.07
CA ALA A 6 -1.65 -11.19 1.22
C ALA A 6 -1.18 -10.63 -0.12
N TYR A 7 -1.75 -11.13 -1.21
CA TYR A 7 -1.62 -10.53 -2.52
C TYR A 7 -2.91 -9.77 -2.81
N ILE A 8 -2.79 -8.47 -3.01
CA ILE A 8 -3.94 -7.58 -3.20
C ILE A 8 -3.87 -6.98 -4.60
N SER A 9 -4.76 -7.41 -5.48
CA SER A 9 -5.00 -6.68 -6.71
C SER A 9 -5.89 -5.47 -6.40
N HIS A 10 -5.59 -4.36 -7.02
CA HIS A 10 -6.33 -3.13 -6.79
C HIS A 10 -6.53 -2.36 -8.10
N GLY A 11 -7.45 -1.43 -8.08
CA GLY A 11 -7.73 -0.53 -9.18
C GLY A 11 -8.38 0.76 -8.69
N GLY A 12 -8.60 1.70 -9.60
CA GLY A 12 -9.27 2.96 -9.29
C GLY A 12 -8.43 3.98 -8.51
N GLY A 13 -7.13 3.76 -8.37
CA GLY A 13 -6.25 4.67 -7.64
C GLY A 13 -6.77 4.94 -6.22
N PRO A 14 -6.91 6.22 -5.80
CA PRO A 14 -7.36 6.57 -4.45
C PRO A 14 -8.87 6.47 -4.24
N LEU A 15 -9.67 6.16 -5.27
CA LEU A 15 -11.13 6.16 -5.19
C LEU A 15 -11.69 5.35 -4.02
N PRO A 16 -11.14 4.17 -3.67
CA PRO A 16 -11.62 3.41 -2.53
C PRO A 16 -11.55 4.13 -1.18
N LEU A 17 -10.66 5.11 -1.07
CA LEU A 17 -10.46 5.91 0.14
C LEU A 17 -11.30 7.20 0.14
N LEU A 18 -11.85 7.56 -1.00
CA LEU A 18 -12.70 8.74 -1.16
C LEU A 18 -14.17 8.33 -0.98
N GLU A 19 -14.58 7.99 0.22
CA GLU A 19 -15.84 7.32 0.62
C GLU A 19 -17.17 7.81 -0.02
N ARG A 20 -17.13 8.78 -0.91
CA ARG A 20 -18.27 9.37 -1.59
C ARG A 20 -18.02 9.57 -3.09
N VAL A 21 -17.45 8.59 -3.74
CA VAL A 21 -17.65 8.50 -5.19
C VAL A 21 -19.02 7.84 -5.37
N THR A 22 -20.04 8.59 -5.02
CA THR A 22 -21.41 8.24 -5.37
C THR A 22 -21.54 8.33 -6.88
N ASP A 23 -22.42 7.52 -7.41
CA ASP A 23 -22.77 7.37 -8.84
C ASP A 23 -23.07 8.68 -9.59
N GLU A 24 -23.06 9.83 -8.93
CA GLU A 24 -23.33 11.13 -9.52
C GLU A 24 -22.31 11.57 -10.57
N ASP A 25 -21.06 11.11 -10.45
CA ASP A 25 -19.99 11.46 -11.40
C ASP A 25 -19.78 10.38 -12.49
N GLY A 26 -20.54 9.28 -12.49
CA GLY A 26 -20.48 8.22 -13.49
C GLY A 26 -19.14 7.50 -13.63
N LYS A 27 -18.18 7.76 -12.74
CA LYS A 27 -16.83 7.19 -12.75
C LYS A 27 -16.52 6.25 -11.60
N GLY A 28 -17.40 6.16 -10.63
CA GLY A 28 -17.30 5.23 -9.51
C GLY A 28 -18.07 3.95 -9.80
N GLY A 29 -17.67 3.21 -10.82
CA GLY A 29 -18.38 2.00 -11.22
C GLY A 29 -18.49 0.96 -10.11
N ALA A 30 -19.53 0.15 -10.18
CA ALA A 30 -19.88 -0.96 -9.28
C ALA A 30 -18.69 -1.88 -8.91
N ASN A 31 -17.65 -1.91 -9.73
CA ASN A 31 -16.47 -2.74 -9.56
C ASN A 31 -15.60 -2.41 -8.34
N HIS A 32 -15.63 -1.16 -7.84
CA HIS A 32 -14.84 -0.78 -6.66
C HIS A 32 -15.51 -1.15 -5.35
N LYS A 33 -16.83 -1.23 -5.32
CA LYS A 33 -17.58 -1.55 -4.10
C LYS A 33 -17.24 -2.93 -3.56
N GLU A 34 -17.20 -3.93 -4.43
CA GLU A 34 -16.84 -5.29 -4.03
C GLU A 34 -15.40 -5.36 -3.51
N MET A 35 -14.47 -4.70 -4.19
CA MET A 35 -13.07 -4.62 -3.76
C MET A 35 -12.96 -3.97 -2.37
N ILE A 36 -13.67 -2.88 -2.14
CA ILE A 36 -13.68 -2.18 -0.84
C ILE A 36 -14.20 -3.11 0.26
N GLU A 37 -15.28 -3.84 0.01
CA GLU A 37 -15.85 -4.77 0.99
C GLU A 37 -14.90 -5.94 1.28
N VAL A 38 -14.20 -6.46 0.27
CA VAL A 38 -13.16 -7.49 0.46
C VAL A 38 -12.03 -6.97 1.34
N LEU A 39 -11.53 -5.76 1.06
CA LEU A 39 -10.46 -5.15 1.86
C LEU A 39 -10.89 -4.88 3.31
N LYS A 40 -12.13 -4.42 3.53
CA LYS A 40 -12.69 -4.23 4.87
C LYS A 40 -12.84 -5.55 5.62
N THR A 41 -13.25 -6.61 4.93
CA THR A 41 -13.37 -7.94 5.51
C THR A 41 -11.99 -8.48 5.89
N LEU A 42 -11.03 -8.39 4.99
CA LEU A 42 -9.65 -8.79 5.27
C LEU A 42 -9.09 -8.06 6.50
N SER A 43 -9.31 -6.75 6.59
CA SER A 43 -8.86 -5.93 7.73
C SER A 43 -9.51 -6.33 9.06
N ARG A 44 -10.79 -6.77 9.04
CA ARG A 44 -11.49 -7.23 10.26
C ARG A 44 -11.03 -8.62 10.71
N ASP A 45 -10.79 -9.50 9.74
CA ASP A 45 -10.48 -10.90 10.02
C ASP A 45 -9.01 -11.11 10.38
N MET A 46 -8.15 -10.16 9.99
CA MET A 46 -6.73 -10.18 10.34
C MET A 46 -6.52 -9.63 11.75
N ARG A 47 -5.67 -10.31 12.52
CA ARG A 47 -5.12 -9.70 13.72
C ARG A 47 -4.36 -8.42 13.33
N ARG A 48 -4.54 -7.35 14.09
CA ARG A 48 -3.77 -6.10 13.88
C ARG A 48 -2.28 -6.42 13.87
N PRO A 49 -1.58 -6.13 12.76
CA PRO A 49 -0.15 -6.41 12.67
C PRO A 49 0.66 -5.35 13.43
N ASP A 50 1.81 -5.76 13.96
CA ASP A 50 2.78 -4.85 14.55
C ASP A 50 3.57 -4.11 13.43
N VAL A 51 3.75 -4.78 12.31
CA VAL A 51 4.48 -4.26 11.13
C VAL A 51 3.79 -4.70 9.85
N ILE A 52 3.78 -3.81 8.87
CA ILE A 52 3.35 -4.12 7.50
C ILE A 52 4.53 -3.90 6.57
N VAL A 53 4.91 -4.95 5.84
CA VAL A 53 5.87 -4.86 4.74
C VAL A 53 5.09 -4.84 3.43
N VAL A 54 5.24 -3.77 2.65
CA VAL A 54 4.54 -3.60 1.38
C VAL A 54 5.54 -3.73 0.24
N VAL A 55 5.23 -4.61 -0.70
CA VAL A 55 5.91 -4.68 -2.00
C VAL A 55 4.96 -4.09 -3.04
N SER A 56 5.30 -2.94 -3.60
CA SER A 56 4.42 -2.20 -4.50
C SER A 56 4.96 -2.20 -5.93
N ALA A 57 4.10 -2.53 -6.89
CA ALA A 57 4.38 -2.38 -8.30
C ALA A 57 4.40 -0.90 -8.78
N HIS A 58 3.95 0.02 -7.94
CA HIS A 58 3.95 1.46 -8.23
C HIS A 58 5.28 2.15 -7.89
N TRP A 59 6.20 1.46 -7.29
CA TRP A 59 7.53 1.99 -6.99
C TRP A 59 8.58 1.24 -7.80
N GLU A 60 8.98 1.84 -8.90
CA GLU A 60 9.94 1.29 -9.84
C GLU A 60 11.30 1.98 -9.71
N GLU A 61 12.33 1.21 -9.49
CA GLU A 61 13.71 1.67 -9.37
C GLU A 61 14.65 0.74 -10.15
N ASN A 62 15.82 1.26 -10.52
CA ASN A 62 16.81 0.45 -11.24
C ASN A 62 17.36 -0.73 -10.41
N ASN A 63 17.32 -0.61 -9.09
CA ASN A 63 17.73 -1.64 -8.15
C ASN A 63 16.65 -1.78 -7.07
N THR A 64 16.55 -2.95 -6.46
CA THR A 64 15.66 -3.17 -5.32
C THR A 64 15.98 -2.19 -4.19
N GLN A 65 14.98 -1.45 -3.77
CA GLN A 65 15.08 -0.46 -2.70
C GLN A 65 14.11 -0.75 -1.58
N VAL A 66 14.47 -0.33 -0.38
CA VAL A 66 13.63 -0.42 0.81
C VAL A 66 13.59 0.96 1.48
N THR A 67 12.40 1.41 1.85
CA THR A 67 12.23 2.68 2.56
C THR A 67 12.97 2.66 3.90
N ALA A 68 13.86 3.62 4.11
CA ALA A 68 14.66 3.73 5.33
C ALA A 68 14.20 4.85 6.26
N SER A 69 13.31 5.72 5.83
CA SER A 69 12.81 6.84 6.64
C SER A 69 11.97 6.34 7.82
N ASN A 70 12.16 6.93 8.99
CA ASN A 70 11.29 6.72 10.15
C ASN A 70 9.93 7.43 10.01
N GLN A 71 9.82 8.38 9.10
CA GLN A 71 8.59 9.11 8.78
C GLN A 71 8.46 9.22 7.25
N PRO A 72 8.13 8.12 6.56
CA PRO A 72 7.99 8.15 5.12
C PRO A 72 6.78 9.02 4.74
N SER A 73 6.98 9.88 3.75
CA SER A 73 5.90 10.67 3.16
C SER A 73 5.10 9.84 2.17
N LEU A 74 3.84 10.19 1.98
CA LEU A 74 3.04 9.65 0.88
C LEU A 74 3.55 10.19 -0.46
N ILE A 75 3.53 9.30 -1.46
CA ILE A 75 3.76 9.63 -2.86
C ILE A 75 2.42 9.51 -3.58
N TYR A 76 1.97 10.59 -4.18
CA TYR A 76 0.76 10.60 -5.01
C TYR A 76 1.18 10.34 -6.46
N ASP A 77 1.22 9.09 -6.85
CA ASP A 77 1.67 8.63 -8.17
C ASP A 77 0.56 8.58 -9.23
N TYR A 78 -0.55 9.22 -8.96
CA TYR A 78 -1.73 9.29 -9.80
C TYR A 78 -2.06 10.73 -10.20
N TYR A 79 -2.86 10.89 -11.25
CA TYR A 79 -3.31 12.18 -11.74
C TYR A 79 -4.78 12.12 -12.21
N GLY A 80 -5.39 13.29 -12.37
CA GLY A 80 -6.76 13.40 -12.88
C GLY A 80 -7.85 13.02 -11.86
N PHE A 81 -7.51 12.98 -10.58
CA PHE A 81 -8.46 12.74 -9.50
C PHE A 81 -8.90 14.05 -8.84
N PRO A 82 -10.02 14.06 -8.10
CA PRO A 82 -10.44 15.22 -7.33
C PRO A 82 -9.36 15.69 -6.34
N GLU A 83 -9.32 16.99 -6.05
CA GLU A 83 -8.32 17.61 -5.16
C GLU A 83 -8.18 16.86 -3.82
N ARG A 84 -9.29 16.40 -3.24
CA ARG A 84 -9.30 15.63 -1.99
C ARG A 84 -8.45 14.35 -2.06
N ALA A 85 -8.20 13.80 -3.24
CA ALA A 85 -7.33 12.64 -3.41
C ALA A 85 -5.86 12.96 -3.07
N TYR A 86 -5.46 14.21 -3.24
CA TYR A 86 -4.09 14.68 -2.98
C TYR A 86 -3.91 15.23 -1.56
N THR A 87 -4.95 15.17 -0.75
CA THR A 87 -4.91 15.54 0.68
C THR A 87 -4.97 14.32 1.60
N LEU A 88 -5.03 13.12 1.04
CA LEU A 88 -4.98 11.89 1.82
C LEU A 88 -3.68 11.82 2.62
N GLN A 89 -3.76 11.29 3.82
CA GLN A 89 -2.63 11.10 4.71
C GLN A 89 -2.60 9.68 5.25
N TYR A 90 -1.39 9.17 5.43
CA TYR A 90 -1.15 7.89 6.07
C TYR A 90 0.07 8.01 6.98
N PRO A 91 -0.08 8.48 8.23
CA PRO A 91 1.02 8.81 9.12
C PRO A 91 1.60 7.56 9.81
N ALA A 92 1.90 6.52 9.01
CA ALA A 92 2.57 5.34 9.52
C ALA A 92 4.06 5.61 9.72
N LEU A 93 4.61 5.13 10.82
CA LEU A 93 6.05 5.22 11.08
C LEU A 93 6.78 4.09 10.35
N GLY A 94 7.96 4.41 9.86
CA GLY A 94 8.91 3.42 9.36
C GLY A 94 9.72 2.78 10.49
N ILE A 95 10.39 1.67 10.18
CA ILE A 95 11.27 0.96 11.11
C ILE A 95 12.61 0.75 10.40
N SER A 96 13.52 1.69 10.57
CA SER A 96 14.82 1.71 9.86
C SER A 96 15.65 0.45 10.09
N ASP A 97 15.65 -0.10 11.31
CA ASP A 97 16.41 -1.32 11.62
C ASP A 97 15.85 -2.54 10.90
N LEU A 98 14.53 -2.62 10.76
CA LEU A 98 13.90 -3.67 9.97
C LEU A 98 14.23 -3.50 8.48
N SER A 99 14.20 -2.28 7.96
CA SER A 99 14.59 -1.99 6.59
C SER A 99 16.02 -2.43 6.29
N ALA A 100 16.96 -2.14 7.19
CA ALA A 100 18.34 -2.59 7.07
C ALA A 100 18.45 -4.13 7.08
N SER A 101 17.68 -4.80 7.92
CA SER A 101 17.63 -6.27 7.99
C SER A 101 17.07 -6.89 6.71
N ILE A 102 16.04 -6.28 6.11
CA ILE A 102 15.48 -6.72 4.83
C ILE A 102 16.51 -6.57 3.72
N VAL A 103 17.21 -5.43 3.62
CA VAL A 103 18.27 -5.21 2.63
C VAL A 103 19.36 -6.25 2.76
N ALA A 104 19.84 -6.52 3.98
CA ALA A 104 20.87 -7.53 4.22
C ALA A 104 20.39 -8.93 3.81
N GLY A 105 19.15 -9.28 4.11
CA GLY A 105 18.55 -10.57 3.71
C GLY A 105 18.43 -10.73 2.20
N LEU A 106 18.02 -9.68 1.49
CA LEU A 106 17.94 -9.67 0.03
C LEU A 106 19.32 -9.80 -0.62
N GLN A 107 20.31 -9.09 -0.12
CA GLN A 107 21.68 -9.20 -0.62
C GLN A 107 22.24 -10.62 -0.47
N LEU A 108 22.01 -11.26 0.67
CA LEU A 108 22.41 -12.65 0.90
C LEU A 108 21.70 -13.63 -0.05
N SER A 109 20.42 -13.43 -0.32
CA SER A 109 19.67 -14.31 -1.22
C SER A 109 20.14 -14.18 -2.67
N LEU A 110 20.53 -12.99 -3.12
CA LEU A 110 21.04 -12.76 -4.46
C LEU A 110 22.42 -13.39 -4.71
N ILE A 111 23.22 -13.60 -3.66
CA ILE A 111 24.52 -14.30 -3.75
C ILE A 111 24.34 -15.81 -4.01
N HIS A 112 23.18 -16.37 -3.65
CA HIS A 112 22.89 -17.80 -3.78
C HIS A 112 22.07 -18.16 -5.03
N ILE A 113 21.74 -17.18 -5.86
CA ILE A 113 21.10 -17.38 -7.16
C ILE A 113 22.16 -17.37 -8.26
#